data_f4c8ac1d67d9bb1f50b678e7f3db856d
#
_entry.id   f4c8ac1d67d9bb1f50b678e7f3db856d
#
_cell.length_a   1.000
_cell.length_b   1.000
_cell.length_c   1.000
_cell.angle_alpha   90.00
_cell.angle_beta   90.00
_cell.angle_gamma   90.00
#
_symmetry.space_group_name_H-M   'P 1'
#
loop_
_entity.id
_entity.type
_entity.pdbx_description
1 polymer ?
#
loop_
_entity_poly.entity_id
_entity_poly.type
_entity_poly.pdbx_seq_one_letter_code
_entity_poly.pdbx_strand_id
1 'polypeptide(L)'
;MLKNIVHIHYMKRQLDMTAVENCVCFNLRAATRAVTQFYDAEMRRHGIRPTQGTILESLIAKESWSMSELSEWLGVERTTLVRNLQPLQRDGLVQIEGGGRGRMVQLTITPKGRKQIEKFEPAWRVAQAAVVNTLGADRWSALLRDLGAAAAALKKEIQ
;
A
#
# COMPACT_ATOMS: atom_id res chain seq x y z
N MET A 1 26.67 21.38 36.11
CA MET A 1 26.26 22.52 35.22
C MET A 1 26.45 22.24 33.74
N LEU A 2 27.48 21.51 33.31
CA LEU A 2 27.75 21.18 31.90
C LEU A 2 26.74 20.21 31.25
N LYS A 3 26.14 19.27 32.00
CA LYS A 3 25.15 18.31 31.44
C LYS A 3 23.85 18.97 30.95
N ASN A 4 23.41 20.06 31.56
CA ASN A 4 22.20 20.77 31.16
C ASN A 4 22.39 21.59 29.87
N ILE A 5 23.60 22.09 29.62
CA ILE A 5 23.91 22.87 28.42
C ILE A 5 23.93 21.97 27.18
N VAL A 6 24.49 20.76 27.31
CA VAL A 6 24.50 19.78 26.21
C VAL A 6 23.09 19.30 25.89
N HIS A 7 22.24 19.09 26.91
CA HIS A 7 20.86 18.67 26.73
C HIS A 7 20.00 19.75 26.03
N ILE A 8 20.19 21.02 26.42
CA ILE A 8 19.51 22.17 25.79
C ILE A 8 19.96 22.37 24.33
N HIS A 9 21.26 22.15 24.03
CA HIS A 9 21.78 22.20 22.66
C HIS A 9 21.25 21.06 21.79
N TYR A 10 21.14 19.87 22.36
CA TYR A 10 20.55 18.70 21.69
C TYR A 10 19.06 18.92 21.39
N MET A 11 18.30 19.44 22.37
CA MET A 11 16.87 19.77 22.20
C MET A 11 16.64 20.91 21.20
N LYS A 12 17.50 21.93 21.12
CA LYS A 12 17.41 22.98 20.09
C LYS A 12 17.70 22.47 18.68
N ARG A 13 18.57 21.46 18.51
CA ARG A 13 18.80 20.81 17.22
C ARG A 13 17.61 19.94 16.78
N GLN A 14 16.78 19.47 17.69
CA GLN A 14 15.58 18.64 17.37
C GLN A 14 14.40 19.44 16.84
N LEU A 15 14.44 20.78 16.92
CA LEU A 15 13.39 21.66 16.41
C LEU A 15 13.78 22.37 15.10
N ASP A 16 14.81 21.87 14.43
CA ASP A 16 15.11 22.33 13.09
C ASP A 16 14.04 21.78 12.13
N MET A 17 13.08 22.64 11.78
CA MET A 17 11.96 22.28 10.87
C MET A 17 12.49 21.85 9.50
N THR A 18 13.70 22.23 9.12
CA THR A 18 14.35 21.76 7.89
C THR A 18 14.65 20.26 7.93
N ALA A 19 14.89 19.69 9.11
CA ALA A 19 15.08 18.25 9.30
C ALA A 19 13.82 17.44 8.99
N VAL A 20 12.63 17.98 9.29
CA VAL A 20 11.34 17.31 8.98
C VAL A 20 11.07 17.34 7.49
N GLU A 21 11.32 18.44 6.83
CA GLU A 21 11.15 18.60 5.38
C GLU A 21 12.07 17.65 4.59
N ASN A 22 13.25 17.35 5.12
CA ASN A 22 14.21 16.41 4.54
C ASN A 22 13.98 14.94 4.98
N CYS A 23 13.01 14.68 5.84
CA CYS A 23 12.73 13.32 6.32
C CYS A 23 12.02 12.51 5.23
N VAL A 24 12.67 11.44 4.77
CA VAL A 24 12.12 10.53 3.76
C VAL A 24 10.77 9.95 4.20
N CYS A 25 10.65 9.51 5.47
CA CYS A 25 9.41 8.96 5.99
C CYS A 25 8.26 9.98 5.98
N PHE A 26 8.53 11.23 6.34
CA PHE A 26 7.54 12.31 6.30
C PHE A 26 7.04 12.56 4.87
N ASN A 27 7.98 12.72 3.91
CA ASN A 27 7.65 12.99 2.51
C ASN A 27 6.90 11.82 1.86
N LEU A 28 7.32 10.57 2.10
CA LEU A 28 6.61 9.40 1.59
C LEU A 28 5.19 9.30 2.14
N ARG A 29 4.99 9.57 3.44
CA ARG A 29 3.64 9.59 4.03
C ARG A 29 2.76 10.71 3.46
N ALA A 30 3.33 11.89 3.22
CA ALA A 30 2.61 13.00 2.60
C ALA A 30 2.20 12.65 1.16
N ALA A 31 3.14 12.14 0.36
CA ALA A 31 2.89 11.69 -1.01
C ALA A 31 1.85 10.57 -1.06
N THR A 32 1.98 9.56 -0.19
CA THR A 32 1.02 8.44 -0.10
C THR A 32 -0.39 8.95 0.20
N ARG A 33 -0.54 9.89 1.15
CA ARG A 33 -1.87 10.47 1.45
C ARG A 33 -2.47 11.19 0.24
N ALA A 34 -1.68 12.03 -0.43
CA ALA A 34 -2.15 12.79 -1.60
C ALA A 34 -2.58 11.86 -2.74
N VAL A 35 -1.75 10.88 -3.07
CA VAL A 35 -2.03 9.89 -4.12
C VAL A 35 -3.27 9.05 -3.74
N THR A 36 -3.34 8.55 -2.51
CA THR A 36 -4.48 7.74 -2.06
C THR A 36 -5.79 8.53 -2.13
N GLN A 37 -5.79 9.80 -1.67
CA GLN A 37 -6.97 10.66 -1.73
C GLN A 37 -7.43 10.90 -3.18
N PHE A 38 -6.48 11.09 -4.09
CA PHE A 38 -6.79 11.25 -5.52
C PHE A 38 -7.46 10.00 -6.09
N TYR A 39 -6.86 8.82 -5.88
CA TYR A 39 -7.46 7.55 -6.32
C TYR A 39 -8.81 7.27 -5.64
N ASP A 40 -8.94 7.53 -4.35
CA ASP A 40 -10.21 7.36 -3.62
C ASP A 40 -11.32 8.26 -4.20
N ALA A 41 -11.00 9.49 -4.58
CA ALA A 41 -11.97 10.41 -5.19
C ALA A 41 -12.45 9.90 -6.55
N GLU A 42 -11.53 9.46 -7.41
CA GLU A 42 -11.86 8.93 -8.74
C GLU A 42 -12.63 7.60 -8.65
N MET A 43 -12.26 6.72 -7.72
CA MET A 43 -12.77 5.35 -7.66
C MET A 43 -13.99 5.15 -6.76
N ARG A 44 -14.33 6.14 -5.93
CA ARG A 44 -15.48 6.05 -5.00
C ARG A 44 -16.79 5.70 -5.70
N ARG A 45 -16.96 6.14 -6.94
CA ARG A 45 -18.16 5.87 -7.76
C ARG A 45 -18.30 4.41 -8.19
N HIS A 46 -17.24 3.61 -8.08
CA HIS A 46 -17.19 2.21 -8.51
C HIS A 46 -17.33 1.21 -7.36
N GLY A 47 -17.56 1.68 -6.13
CA GLY A 47 -17.90 0.83 -4.99
C GLY A 47 -16.76 0.01 -4.39
N ILE A 48 -15.51 0.21 -4.87
CA ILE A 48 -14.31 -0.42 -4.31
C ILE A 48 -13.28 0.66 -3.97
N ARG A 49 -12.62 0.49 -2.82
CA ARG A 49 -11.47 1.33 -2.47
C ARG A 49 -10.22 0.86 -3.19
N PRO A 50 -9.28 1.74 -3.57
CA PRO A 50 -8.03 1.36 -4.22
C PRO A 50 -7.27 0.23 -3.52
N THR A 51 -7.20 0.26 -2.18
CA THR A 51 -6.56 -0.81 -1.38
C THR A 51 -7.23 -2.17 -1.55
N GLN A 52 -8.55 -2.21 -1.73
CA GLN A 52 -9.30 -3.44 -1.99
C GLN A 52 -9.10 -3.90 -3.44
N GLY A 53 -9.05 -2.97 -4.38
CA GLY A 53 -8.69 -3.24 -5.79
C GLY A 53 -7.33 -3.92 -5.89
N THR A 54 -6.31 -3.36 -5.22
CA THR A 54 -4.96 -3.93 -5.20
C THR A 54 -4.94 -5.37 -4.66
N ILE A 55 -5.72 -5.68 -3.61
CA ILE A 55 -5.84 -7.05 -3.10
C ILE A 55 -6.47 -7.98 -4.15
N LEU A 56 -7.58 -7.58 -4.76
CA LEU A 56 -8.26 -8.39 -5.77
C LEU A 56 -7.38 -8.62 -7.02
N GLU A 57 -6.66 -7.60 -7.48
CA GLU A 57 -5.70 -7.72 -8.59
C GLU A 57 -4.56 -8.68 -8.24
N SER A 58 -4.01 -8.59 -7.01
CA SER A 58 -2.99 -9.52 -6.55
C SER A 58 -3.49 -10.98 -6.56
N LEU A 59 -4.75 -11.20 -6.17
CA LEU A 59 -5.35 -12.54 -6.18
C LEU A 59 -5.60 -13.08 -7.60
N ILE A 60 -5.65 -12.22 -8.63
CA ILE A 60 -5.71 -12.66 -10.04
C ILE A 60 -4.35 -13.16 -10.53
N ALA A 61 -3.27 -12.58 -10.05
CA ALA A 61 -1.91 -12.87 -10.51
C ALA A 61 -1.43 -14.31 -10.18
N LYS A 62 -2.08 -14.97 -9.22
CA LYS A 62 -1.76 -16.34 -8.79
C LYS A 62 -3.06 -17.05 -8.40
N GLU A 63 -3.17 -18.35 -8.68
CA GLU A 63 -4.38 -19.12 -8.40
C GLU A 63 -4.80 -19.11 -6.93
N SER A 64 -3.81 -19.16 -6.03
CA SER A 64 -4.03 -19.16 -4.58
C SER A 64 -2.87 -18.51 -3.85
N TRP A 65 -3.17 -17.80 -2.79
CA TRP A 65 -2.20 -17.15 -1.91
C TRP A 65 -2.37 -17.64 -0.47
N SER A 66 -1.27 -17.86 0.23
CA SER A 66 -1.31 -17.89 1.68
C SER A 66 -1.41 -16.47 2.26
N MET A 67 -1.85 -16.38 3.51
CA MET A 67 -1.92 -15.08 4.21
C MET A 67 -0.53 -14.42 4.33
N SER A 68 0.52 -15.20 4.53
CA SER A 68 1.89 -14.70 4.67
C SER A 68 2.44 -14.19 3.33
N GLU A 69 2.28 -14.97 2.26
CA GLU A 69 2.72 -14.56 0.91
C GLU A 69 2.05 -13.26 0.48
N LEU A 70 0.73 -13.13 0.69
CA LEU A 70 0.00 -11.93 0.27
C LEU A 70 0.38 -10.72 1.13
N SER A 71 0.60 -10.90 2.44
CA SER A 71 1.10 -9.83 3.32
C SER A 71 2.46 -9.32 2.88
N GLU A 72 3.38 -10.24 2.56
CA GLU A 72 4.72 -9.91 2.10
C GLU A 72 4.70 -9.21 0.74
N TRP A 73 3.91 -9.75 -0.20
CA TRP A 73 3.72 -9.16 -1.54
C TRP A 73 3.22 -7.71 -1.47
N LEU A 74 2.21 -7.48 -0.63
CA LEU A 74 1.61 -6.14 -0.45
C LEU A 74 2.43 -5.24 0.48
N GLY A 75 3.42 -5.76 1.18
CA GLY A 75 4.21 -5.00 2.16
C GLY A 75 3.38 -4.51 3.35
N VAL A 76 2.37 -5.28 3.79
CA VAL A 76 1.48 -4.92 4.89
C VAL A 76 1.53 -5.94 6.02
N GLU A 77 1.29 -5.49 7.23
CA GLU A 77 1.13 -6.37 8.39
C GLU A 77 -0.08 -7.31 8.22
N ARG A 78 0.06 -8.55 8.71
CA ARG A 78 -1.01 -9.56 8.65
C ARG A 78 -2.34 -9.06 9.22
N THR A 79 -2.32 -8.32 10.32
CA THR A 79 -3.51 -7.73 10.94
C THR A 79 -4.20 -6.73 10.04
N THR A 80 -3.44 -5.93 9.31
CA THR A 80 -3.94 -4.98 8.31
C THR A 80 -4.57 -5.72 7.13
N LEU A 81 -3.91 -6.77 6.63
CA LEU A 81 -4.44 -7.61 5.56
C LEU A 81 -5.77 -8.25 5.96
N VAL A 82 -5.84 -8.87 7.14
CA VAL A 82 -7.09 -9.48 7.66
C VAL A 82 -8.23 -8.46 7.67
N ARG A 83 -7.99 -7.25 8.21
CA ARG A 83 -8.99 -6.19 8.25
C ARG A 83 -9.47 -5.77 6.86
N ASN A 84 -8.58 -5.74 5.87
CA ASN A 84 -8.93 -5.38 4.49
C ASN A 84 -9.63 -6.53 3.75
N LEU A 85 -9.36 -7.79 4.10
CA LEU A 85 -10.01 -8.97 3.52
C LEU A 85 -11.44 -9.16 4.03
N GLN A 86 -11.73 -8.81 5.29
CA GLN A 86 -13.06 -9.01 5.90
C GLN A 86 -14.23 -8.46 5.05
N PRO A 87 -14.21 -7.18 4.60
CA PRO A 87 -15.28 -6.68 3.73
C PRO A 87 -15.33 -7.40 2.39
N LEU A 88 -14.20 -7.75 1.79
CA LEU A 88 -14.15 -8.48 0.52
C LEU A 88 -14.75 -9.90 0.65
N GLN A 89 -14.46 -10.57 1.76
CA GLN A 89 -15.04 -11.89 2.07
C GLN A 89 -16.55 -11.79 2.33
N ARG A 90 -16.97 -10.83 3.16
CA ARG A 90 -18.40 -10.59 3.45
C ARG A 90 -19.19 -10.30 2.17
N ASP A 91 -18.61 -9.54 1.26
CA ASP A 91 -19.22 -9.18 -0.01
C ASP A 91 -19.09 -10.29 -1.07
N GLY A 92 -18.47 -11.43 -0.73
CA GLY A 92 -18.31 -12.62 -1.57
C GLY A 92 -17.37 -12.41 -2.75
N LEU A 93 -16.41 -11.49 -2.65
CA LEU A 93 -15.42 -11.19 -3.68
C LEU A 93 -14.15 -12.03 -3.54
N VAL A 94 -13.86 -12.47 -2.32
CA VAL A 94 -12.72 -13.30 -1.95
C VAL A 94 -13.23 -14.50 -1.16
N GLN A 95 -12.63 -15.65 -1.41
CA GLN A 95 -12.82 -16.87 -0.65
C GLN A 95 -11.59 -17.12 0.22
N ILE A 96 -11.83 -17.45 1.49
CA ILE A 96 -10.80 -17.78 2.48
C ILE A 96 -11.09 -19.19 2.97
N GLU A 97 -10.21 -20.13 2.62
CA GLU A 97 -10.33 -21.54 3.00
C GLU A 97 -9.20 -21.96 3.94
N GLY A 98 -9.44 -22.94 4.77
CA GLY A 98 -8.46 -23.46 5.72
C GLY A 98 -8.50 -22.77 7.08
N GLY A 99 -7.39 -22.89 7.85
CA GLY A 99 -7.29 -22.31 9.20
C GLY A 99 -7.72 -23.24 10.34
N GLY A 100 -8.12 -24.47 10.04
CA GLY A 100 -8.29 -25.54 11.02
C GLY A 100 -6.96 -26.26 11.28
N ARG A 101 -6.90 -27.10 12.35
CA ARG A 101 -5.70 -27.82 12.81
C ARG A 101 -4.76 -28.24 11.67
N GLY A 102 -3.65 -27.50 11.47
CA GLY A 102 -2.58 -27.81 10.53
C GLY A 102 -2.83 -27.47 9.05
N ARG A 103 -3.96 -26.86 8.69
CA ARG A 103 -4.22 -26.43 7.30
C ARG A 103 -3.84 -24.95 7.11
N MET A 104 -3.04 -24.67 6.09
CA MET A 104 -2.73 -23.31 5.70
C MET A 104 -4.01 -22.62 5.19
N VAL A 105 -4.15 -21.35 5.55
CA VAL A 105 -5.20 -20.47 4.99
C VAL A 105 -4.88 -20.18 3.54
N GLN A 106 -5.83 -20.42 2.66
CA GLN A 106 -5.74 -20.12 1.23
C GLN A 106 -6.71 -18.99 0.88
N LEU A 107 -6.23 -18.04 0.12
CA LEU A 107 -6.97 -16.89 -0.36
C LEU A 107 -7.11 -16.99 -1.88
N THR A 108 -8.34 -16.94 -2.36
CA THR A 108 -8.66 -16.98 -3.79
C THR A 108 -9.67 -15.92 -4.16
N ILE A 109 -9.61 -15.43 -5.41
CA ILE A 109 -10.64 -14.53 -5.92
C ILE A 109 -11.82 -15.33 -6.45
N THR A 110 -13.03 -14.89 -6.12
CA THR A 110 -14.25 -15.52 -6.64
C THR A 110 -14.58 -15.03 -8.06
N PRO A 111 -15.48 -15.72 -8.80
CA PRO A 111 -16.01 -15.19 -10.06
C PRO A 111 -16.67 -13.82 -9.92
N LYS A 112 -17.30 -13.54 -8.77
CA LYS A 112 -17.87 -12.22 -8.46
C LYS A 112 -16.78 -11.18 -8.25
N GLY A 113 -15.67 -11.55 -7.59
CA GLY A 113 -14.50 -10.68 -7.43
C GLY A 113 -13.85 -10.31 -8.77
N ARG A 114 -13.72 -11.27 -9.69
CA ARG A 114 -13.20 -11.02 -11.04
C ARG A 114 -14.07 -10.01 -11.82
N LYS A 115 -15.39 -10.21 -11.80
CA LYS A 115 -16.34 -9.26 -12.43
C LYS A 115 -16.29 -7.87 -11.79
N GLN A 116 -15.97 -7.78 -10.51
CA GLN A 116 -15.82 -6.50 -9.82
C GLN A 116 -14.56 -5.76 -10.27
N ILE A 117 -13.45 -6.47 -10.49
CA ILE A 117 -12.22 -5.87 -11.04
C ILE A 117 -12.44 -5.40 -12.49
N GLU A 118 -13.12 -6.17 -13.32
CA GLU A 118 -13.45 -5.76 -14.69
C GLU A 118 -14.20 -4.41 -14.74
N LYS A 119 -15.07 -4.16 -13.77
CA LYS A 119 -15.78 -2.86 -13.63
C LYS A 119 -14.90 -1.75 -13.06
N PHE A 120 -13.95 -2.09 -12.23
CA PHE A 120 -13.05 -1.17 -11.55
C PHE A 120 -11.90 -0.71 -12.45
N GLU A 121 -11.39 -1.60 -13.30
CA GLU A 121 -10.21 -1.38 -14.13
C GLU A 121 -10.30 -0.13 -15.01
N PRO A 122 -11.41 0.20 -15.70
CA PRO A 122 -11.49 1.40 -16.52
C PRO A 122 -11.32 2.69 -15.71
N ALA A 123 -11.90 2.76 -14.52
CA ALA A 123 -11.75 3.92 -13.62
C ALA A 123 -10.32 4.04 -13.10
N TRP A 124 -9.71 2.90 -12.73
CA TRP A 124 -8.32 2.87 -12.33
C TRP A 124 -7.39 3.37 -13.45
N ARG A 125 -7.61 2.94 -14.70
CA ARG A 125 -6.83 3.40 -15.85
C ARG A 125 -6.92 4.92 -16.05
N VAL A 126 -8.10 5.49 -15.88
CA VAL A 126 -8.30 6.95 -15.96
C VAL A 126 -7.53 7.67 -14.85
N ALA A 127 -7.66 7.20 -13.61
CA ALA A 127 -6.94 7.77 -12.47
C ALA A 127 -5.41 7.64 -12.65
N GLN A 128 -4.95 6.47 -13.05
CA GLN A 128 -3.53 6.21 -13.33
C GLN A 128 -2.98 7.14 -14.42
N ALA A 129 -3.70 7.29 -15.52
CA ALA A 129 -3.30 8.17 -16.61
C ALA A 129 -3.22 9.64 -16.15
N ALA A 130 -4.17 10.09 -15.33
CA ALA A 130 -4.14 11.44 -14.75
C ALA A 130 -2.92 11.68 -13.86
N VAL A 131 -2.55 10.72 -13.01
CA VAL A 131 -1.33 10.81 -12.18
C VAL A 131 -0.09 10.86 -13.06
N VAL A 132 0.03 9.97 -14.05
CA VAL A 132 1.17 9.93 -14.97
C VAL A 132 1.29 11.24 -15.76
N ASN A 133 0.17 11.77 -16.26
CA ASN A 133 0.15 13.04 -17.01
C ASN A 133 0.55 14.23 -16.12
N THR A 134 0.12 14.24 -14.85
CA THR A 134 0.47 15.31 -13.90
C THR A 134 1.95 15.30 -13.54
N LEU A 135 2.55 14.12 -13.37
CA LEU A 135 3.96 13.98 -13.03
C LEU A 135 4.89 14.07 -14.25
N GLY A 136 4.41 13.67 -15.41
CA GLY A 136 5.19 13.39 -16.61
C GLY A 136 5.77 11.98 -16.59
N ALA A 137 5.83 11.32 -17.76
CA ALA A 137 6.22 9.92 -17.91
C ALA A 137 7.62 9.61 -17.36
N ASP A 138 8.59 10.50 -17.58
CA ASP A 138 9.97 10.30 -17.11
C ASP A 138 10.06 10.36 -15.59
N ARG A 139 9.42 11.34 -14.97
CA ARG A 139 9.37 11.46 -13.49
C ARG A 139 8.62 10.30 -12.85
N TRP A 140 7.53 9.87 -13.47
CA TRP A 140 6.80 8.69 -13.03
C TRP A 140 7.67 7.44 -13.04
N SER A 141 8.36 7.18 -14.15
CA SER A 141 9.26 6.03 -14.28
C SER A 141 10.43 6.08 -13.30
N ALA A 142 11.02 7.26 -13.09
CA ALA A 142 12.06 7.47 -12.10
C ALA A 142 11.55 7.20 -10.68
N LEU A 143 10.39 7.76 -10.32
CA LEU A 143 9.78 7.59 -9.01
C LEU A 143 9.54 6.11 -8.67
N LEU A 144 8.95 5.33 -9.60
CA LEU A 144 8.72 3.90 -9.38
C LEU A 144 10.01 3.13 -9.15
N ARG A 145 11.03 3.40 -9.95
CA ARG A 145 12.35 2.78 -9.80
C ARG A 145 12.98 3.11 -8.45
N ASP A 146 12.96 4.38 -8.06
CA ASP A 146 13.60 4.85 -6.84
C ASP A 146 12.87 4.36 -5.59
N LEU A 147 11.53 4.32 -5.60
CA LEU A 147 10.73 3.72 -4.54
C LEU A 147 11.00 2.22 -4.40
N GLY A 148 11.08 1.50 -5.52
CA GLY A 148 11.41 0.07 -5.53
C GLY A 148 12.80 -0.21 -4.97
N ALA A 149 13.80 0.57 -5.39
CA ALA A 149 15.17 0.45 -4.91
C ALA A 149 15.28 0.76 -3.41
N ALA A 150 14.64 1.83 -2.94
CA ALA A 150 14.61 2.19 -1.53
C ALA A 150 13.96 1.10 -0.67
N ALA A 151 12.81 0.56 -1.10
CA ALA A 151 12.12 -0.51 -0.39
C ALA A 151 12.99 -1.78 -0.31
N ALA A 152 13.66 -2.16 -1.41
CA ALA A 152 14.53 -3.33 -1.44
C ALA A 152 15.77 -3.17 -0.55
N ALA A 153 16.39 -1.99 -0.54
CA ALA A 153 17.56 -1.69 0.29
C ALA A 153 17.21 -1.74 1.79
N LEU A 154 16.13 -1.04 2.20
CA LEU A 154 15.74 -0.96 3.60
C LEU A 154 15.23 -2.29 4.17
N LYS A 155 14.63 -3.17 3.36
CA LYS A 155 14.26 -4.53 3.80
C LYS A 155 15.46 -5.36 4.24
N LYS A 156 16.62 -5.19 3.61
CA LYS A 156 17.86 -5.91 3.96
C LYS A 156 18.46 -5.47 5.29
N GLU A 157 18.23 -4.20 5.70
CA GLU A 157 18.75 -3.66 6.95
C GLU A 157 17.90 -4.07 8.18
N ILE A 158 16.67 -4.58 7.96
CA ILE A 158 15.74 -4.95 9.05
C ILE A 158 15.77 -6.46 9.32
N GLN A 159 16.36 -7.27 8.41
CA GLN A 159 16.53 -8.73 8.58
C GLN A 159 17.83 -9.05 9.30
#